data_4dff09f6fb7eeac8d904d1a67a866a18
#
_entry.id   4dff09f6fb7eeac8d904d1a67a866a18
#
_cell.length_a   1.000
_cell.length_b   1.000
_cell.length_c   1.000
_cell.angle_alpha   90.00
_cell.angle_beta   90.00
_cell.angle_gamma   90.00
#
_symmetry.space_group_name_H-M   'P 1'
#
loop_
_entity.id
_entity.type
_entity.pdbx_description
1 polymer ?
#
loop_
_entity_poly.entity_id
_entity_poly.type
_entity_poly.pdbx_seq_one_letter_code
_entity_poly.pdbx_strand_id
1 'polypeptide(L)'
;MVDVTVAQKVRKTRTNAIPETINSAVQISKSNERNANWHEIRAKGIGGSHVGIICGYSRWESPMSLWAVKTGKVEKDRTENAAMEWGNRLEPVVIQKFEDEHPELTMLKDVGMWKHSERDWQIANPDALYLTESGEYGVLEIKTASYKDDWVDPYTGELKVPLSYMAQVQWYLQVFGAKEAWIAALIGGREYIEIQITADSFEQDANLARVNLFRKHLLEDTKPDFDGAEATYEVIRKMNPNIEDSVIDLAEMGEQYLETLSDFEFAQGEINQIKSQVLDRMGKAKSGAIGDRVIVTRQSGRGGNPPFLVNKRGVKNG
;
A
#
# COMPACT_ATOMS: atom_id res chain seq x y z
N MET A 1 25.34 13.20 -52.81
CA MET A 1 25.43 14.04 -51.63
C MET A 1 24.01 14.24 -51.13
N VAL A 2 23.58 13.50 -50.13
CA VAL A 2 22.25 13.64 -49.52
C VAL A 2 22.51 14.39 -48.18
N ASP A 3 21.97 15.58 -48.13
CA ASP A 3 22.08 16.47 -46.97
C ASP A 3 21.07 16.04 -45.94
N VAL A 4 21.51 15.39 -44.83
CA VAL A 4 20.67 15.00 -43.70
C VAL A 4 20.71 16.13 -42.69
N THR A 5 19.79 17.08 -42.79
CA THR A 5 19.59 18.11 -41.78
C THR A 5 18.89 17.50 -40.58
N VAL A 6 19.66 17.10 -39.56
CA VAL A 6 19.16 16.71 -38.25
C VAL A 6 18.64 17.99 -37.56
N ALA A 7 17.32 18.14 -37.53
CA ALA A 7 16.68 19.18 -36.73
C ALA A 7 16.81 18.83 -35.24
N GLN A 8 17.84 19.36 -34.58
CA GLN A 8 17.90 19.35 -33.10
C GLN A 8 16.76 20.23 -32.58
N LYS A 9 15.70 19.57 -32.07
CA LYS A 9 14.70 20.23 -31.23
C LYS A 9 15.39 20.71 -29.98
N VAL A 10 15.70 22.03 -29.91
CA VAL A 10 16.19 22.68 -28.68
C VAL A 10 15.06 22.54 -27.65
N ARG A 11 15.19 21.61 -26.71
CA ARG A 11 14.38 21.57 -25.49
C ARG A 11 14.64 22.90 -24.75
N LYS A 12 13.67 23.81 -24.77
CA LYS A 12 13.65 24.95 -23.85
C LYS A 12 13.50 24.33 -22.45
N THR A 13 14.55 24.34 -21.67
CA THR A 13 14.52 24.12 -20.23
C THR A 13 13.71 25.24 -19.59
N ARG A 14 12.38 25.09 -19.54
CA ARG A 14 11.57 25.85 -18.62
C ARG A 14 11.85 25.23 -17.25
N THR A 15 12.62 25.90 -16.42
CA THR A 15 12.60 25.70 -14.97
C THR A 15 11.22 26.17 -14.51
N ASN A 16 10.25 25.26 -14.55
CA ASN A 16 8.92 25.54 -14.02
C ASN A 16 9.04 25.52 -12.50
N ALA A 17 9.10 26.72 -11.90
CA ALA A 17 8.97 26.85 -10.46
C ALA A 17 7.62 26.21 -10.06
N ILE A 18 7.67 25.32 -9.08
CA ILE A 18 6.46 24.70 -8.52
C ILE A 18 5.66 25.81 -7.84
N PRO A 19 4.39 26.06 -8.24
CA PRO A 19 3.57 27.09 -7.59
C PRO A 19 3.25 26.69 -6.14
N GLU A 20 3.05 27.67 -5.27
CA GLU A 20 2.69 27.41 -3.87
C GLU A 20 1.27 26.89 -3.70
N THR A 21 0.44 27.01 -4.73
CA THR A 21 -0.94 26.47 -4.78
C THR A 21 -1.20 25.83 -6.13
N ILE A 22 -1.82 24.65 -6.11
CA ILE A 22 -2.29 23.93 -7.30
C ILE A 22 -3.73 23.51 -7.02
N ASN A 23 -4.71 24.10 -7.72
CA ASN A 23 -6.14 23.88 -7.50
C ASN A 23 -6.51 23.99 -6.01
N SER A 24 -6.90 22.86 -5.38
CA SER A 24 -7.25 22.79 -3.95
C SER A 24 -6.05 22.50 -3.03
N ALA A 25 -4.84 22.31 -3.55
CA ALA A 25 -3.66 22.00 -2.77
C ALA A 25 -2.82 23.24 -2.45
N VAL A 26 -2.31 23.32 -1.22
CA VAL A 26 -1.38 24.33 -0.73
C VAL A 26 -0.08 23.65 -0.31
N GLN A 27 1.05 24.09 -0.83
CA GLN A 27 2.36 23.55 -0.49
C GLN A 27 2.75 23.92 0.94
N ILE A 28 3.15 22.95 1.75
CA ILE A 28 3.57 23.12 3.15
C ILE A 28 5.01 22.72 3.42
N SER A 29 5.66 22.06 2.46
CA SER A 29 7.09 21.80 2.44
C SER A 29 7.57 21.84 0.98
N LYS A 30 8.74 22.42 0.74
CA LYS A 30 9.28 22.62 -0.63
C LYS A 30 10.20 21.47 -1.07
N SER A 31 10.41 20.47 -0.24
CA SER A 31 11.30 19.34 -0.53
C SER A 31 10.70 18.04 0.00
N ASN A 32 10.97 16.94 -0.71
CA ASN A 32 10.67 15.58 -0.27
C ASN A 32 11.67 15.09 0.80
N GLU A 33 12.64 15.90 1.19
CA GLU A 33 13.60 15.55 2.23
C GLU A 33 12.91 15.20 3.55
N ARG A 34 13.16 14.00 4.05
CA ARG A 34 12.54 13.44 5.28
C ARG A 34 13.23 13.97 6.54
N ASN A 35 13.30 15.29 6.69
CA ASN A 35 13.85 15.97 7.87
C ASN A 35 12.87 16.00 9.07
N ALA A 36 13.28 16.58 10.19
CA ALA A 36 12.46 16.65 11.40
C ALA A 36 11.11 17.34 11.19
N ASN A 37 11.09 18.43 10.43
CA ASN A 37 9.87 19.16 10.09
C ASN A 37 8.89 18.31 9.27
N TRP A 38 9.40 17.55 8.30
CA TRP A 38 8.61 16.61 7.51
C TRP A 38 7.92 15.57 8.42
N HIS A 39 8.67 15.01 9.37
CA HIS A 39 8.13 14.03 10.32
C HIS A 39 7.07 14.65 11.23
N GLU A 40 7.26 15.89 11.69
CA GLU A 40 6.28 16.59 12.54
C GLU A 40 4.96 16.85 11.79
N ILE A 41 5.02 17.39 10.58
CA ILE A 41 3.84 17.62 9.75
C ILE A 41 3.10 16.29 9.51
N ARG A 42 3.84 15.25 9.14
CA ARG A 42 3.26 13.94 8.84
C ARG A 42 2.65 13.26 10.09
N ALA A 43 3.19 13.51 11.28
CA ALA A 43 2.62 13.01 12.53
C ALA A 43 1.23 13.59 12.80
N LYS A 44 1.03 14.87 12.52
CA LYS A 44 -0.23 15.60 12.75
C LYS A 44 -1.28 15.36 11.65
N GLY A 45 -0.84 15.12 10.41
CA GLY A 45 -1.73 14.95 9.26
C GLY A 45 -2.05 13.50 8.92
N ILE A 46 -3.03 13.30 8.05
CA ILE A 46 -3.33 12.01 7.40
C ILE A 46 -2.86 12.08 5.97
N GLY A 47 -1.79 11.34 5.65
CA GLY A 47 -1.25 11.23 4.29
C GLY A 47 -1.83 10.04 3.53
N GLY A 48 -1.64 9.99 2.20
CA GLY A 48 -2.21 8.97 1.34
C GLY A 48 -1.88 7.53 1.76
N SER A 49 -0.65 7.25 2.20
CA SER A 49 -0.29 5.92 2.71
C SER A 49 -1.07 5.49 3.97
N HIS A 50 -1.55 6.45 4.78
CA HIS A 50 -2.39 6.14 5.94
C HIS A 50 -3.81 5.71 5.52
N VAL A 51 -4.31 6.18 4.37
CA VAL A 51 -5.68 5.86 3.93
C VAL A 51 -5.83 4.37 3.68
N GLY A 52 -4.87 3.75 3.00
CA GLY A 52 -4.87 2.29 2.81
C GLY A 52 -4.85 1.50 4.12
N ILE A 53 -4.16 2.01 5.15
CA ILE A 53 -4.16 1.40 6.49
C ILE A 53 -5.53 1.56 7.15
N ILE A 54 -6.08 2.78 7.16
CA ILE A 54 -7.39 3.10 7.77
C ILE A 54 -8.52 2.31 7.10
N CYS A 55 -8.42 2.05 5.80
CA CYS A 55 -9.38 1.25 5.05
C CYS A 55 -9.19 -0.27 5.21
N GLY A 56 -8.19 -0.73 5.96
CA GLY A 56 -7.91 -2.15 6.17
C GLY A 56 -7.28 -2.85 4.95
N TYR A 57 -6.67 -2.09 4.03
CA TYR A 57 -6.03 -2.64 2.82
C TYR A 57 -4.54 -2.95 3.01
N SER A 58 -3.96 -2.53 4.14
CA SER A 58 -2.56 -2.84 4.47
C SER A 58 -2.42 -4.26 5.02
N ARG A 59 -1.34 -4.94 4.62
CA ARG A 59 -0.97 -6.25 5.19
C ARG A 59 -0.10 -6.12 6.44
N TRP A 60 0.46 -4.94 6.67
CA TRP A 60 1.52 -4.72 7.65
C TRP A 60 1.08 -3.86 8.84
N GLU A 61 0.08 -3.03 8.62
CA GLU A 61 -0.44 -2.10 9.60
C GLU A 61 -1.96 -2.16 9.63
N SER A 62 -2.55 -1.85 10.77
CA SER A 62 -3.99 -1.79 10.98
C SER A 62 -4.42 -0.40 11.48
N PRO A 63 -5.72 -0.06 11.43
CA PRO A 63 -6.21 1.17 12.03
C PRO A 63 -5.80 1.31 13.49
N MET A 64 -5.84 0.22 14.27
CA MET A 64 -5.41 0.20 15.68
C MET A 64 -3.91 0.50 15.82
N SER A 65 -3.04 -0.12 15.00
CA SER A 65 -1.60 0.12 15.07
C SER A 65 -1.24 1.55 14.68
N LEU A 66 -1.89 2.10 13.66
CA LEU A 66 -1.72 3.50 13.24
C LEU A 66 -2.19 4.47 14.33
N TRP A 67 -3.35 4.19 14.96
CA TRP A 67 -3.87 4.98 16.07
C TRP A 67 -2.90 5.00 17.25
N ALA A 68 -2.41 3.85 17.67
CA ALA A 68 -1.47 3.73 18.80
C ALA A 68 -0.19 4.54 18.56
N VAL A 69 0.34 4.53 17.33
CA VAL A 69 1.51 5.34 16.96
C VAL A 69 1.17 6.83 16.94
N LYS A 70 0.04 7.23 16.36
CA LYS A 70 -0.34 8.64 16.25
C LYS A 70 -0.71 9.27 17.59
N THR A 71 -1.20 8.49 18.54
CA THR A 71 -1.51 8.93 19.92
C THR A 71 -0.32 8.76 20.87
N GLY A 72 0.83 8.28 20.38
CA GLY A 72 2.04 8.10 21.22
C GLY A 72 1.95 6.95 22.23
N LYS A 73 0.97 6.04 22.11
CA LYS A 73 0.84 4.86 22.97
C LYS A 73 1.95 3.84 22.69
N VAL A 74 2.45 3.83 21.44
CA VAL A 74 3.56 2.98 21.00
C VAL A 74 4.48 3.84 20.12
N GLU A 75 5.78 3.69 20.29
CA GLU A 75 6.75 4.35 19.43
C GLU A 75 6.71 3.74 18.03
N LYS A 76 6.80 4.61 17.01
CA LYS A 76 6.92 4.16 15.63
C LYS A 76 8.26 3.48 15.44
N ASP A 77 8.25 2.23 14.98
CA ASP A 77 9.46 1.60 14.48
C ASP A 77 9.92 2.35 13.22
N ARG A 78 11.11 2.94 13.31
CA ARG A 78 11.74 3.71 12.22
C ARG A 78 12.83 2.91 11.51
N THR A 79 12.95 1.62 11.80
CA THR A 79 13.94 0.77 11.16
C THR A 79 13.61 0.65 9.67
N GLU A 80 14.46 1.22 8.83
CA GLU A 80 14.35 1.08 7.39
C GLU A 80 14.73 -0.35 7.02
N ASN A 81 13.82 -1.07 6.37
CA ASN A 81 14.11 -2.38 5.82
C ASN A 81 14.69 -2.28 4.40
N ALA A 82 15.31 -3.37 3.92
CA ALA A 82 15.93 -3.40 2.60
C ALA A 82 14.94 -3.04 1.46
N ALA A 83 13.66 -3.38 1.57
CA ALA A 83 12.67 -3.03 0.55
C ALA A 83 12.40 -1.52 0.52
N MET A 84 12.34 -0.87 1.68
CA MET A 84 12.17 0.59 1.78
C MET A 84 13.41 1.31 1.25
N GLU A 85 14.61 0.85 1.62
CA GLU A 85 15.86 1.41 1.13
C GLU A 85 15.94 1.35 -0.41
N TRP A 86 15.71 0.17 -0.99
CA TRP A 86 15.72 0.01 -2.44
C TRP A 86 14.60 0.78 -3.12
N GLY A 87 13.41 0.89 -2.51
CA GLY A 87 12.32 1.73 -3.00
C GLY A 87 12.78 3.18 -3.17
N ASN A 88 13.36 3.76 -2.12
CA ASN A 88 13.88 5.15 -2.15
C ASN A 88 14.98 5.35 -3.19
N ARG A 89 15.88 4.36 -3.38
CA ARG A 89 16.96 4.44 -4.38
C ARG A 89 16.48 4.32 -5.82
N LEU A 90 15.44 3.52 -6.06
CA LEU A 90 14.91 3.25 -7.40
C LEU A 90 13.84 4.26 -7.84
N GLU A 91 13.21 4.98 -6.91
CA GLU A 91 12.19 5.99 -7.20
C GLU A 91 12.63 7.00 -8.29
N PRO A 92 13.81 7.66 -8.22
CA PRO A 92 14.25 8.59 -9.26
C PRO A 92 14.45 7.92 -10.63
N VAL A 93 14.86 6.64 -10.63
CA VAL A 93 15.08 5.87 -11.87
C VAL A 93 13.75 5.56 -12.55
N VAL A 94 12.74 5.19 -11.78
CA VAL A 94 11.39 4.92 -12.28
C VAL A 94 10.72 6.21 -12.76
N ILE A 95 10.90 7.33 -12.06
CA ILE A 95 10.44 8.66 -12.51
C ILE A 95 11.08 9.00 -13.86
N GLN A 96 12.40 8.77 -14.02
CA GLN A 96 13.08 9.04 -15.29
C GLN A 96 12.53 8.16 -16.43
N LYS A 97 12.25 6.87 -16.14
CA LYS A 97 11.64 5.96 -17.11
C LYS A 97 10.26 6.46 -17.55
N PHE A 98 9.42 6.91 -16.60
CA PHE A 98 8.12 7.50 -16.90
C PHE A 98 8.25 8.75 -17.77
N GLU A 99 9.18 9.64 -17.44
CA GLU A 99 9.45 10.87 -18.23
C GLU A 99 9.89 10.55 -19.68
N ASP A 100 10.67 9.49 -19.86
CA ASP A 100 11.12 9.05 -21.19
C ASP A 100 9.96 8.51 -22.05
N GLU A 101 8.97 7.83 -21.42
CA GLU A 101 7.78 7.31 -22.11
C GLU A 101 6.72 8.41 -22.38
N HIS A 102 6.72 9.49 -21.57
CA HIS A 102 5.74 10.59 -21.67
C HIS A 102 6.39 11.94 -21.98
N PRO A 103 7.03 12.09 -23.16
CA PRO A 103 7.72 13.33 -23.54
C PRO A 103 6.78 14.55 -23.70
N GLU A 104 5.46 14.32 -23.78
CA GLU A 104 4.41 15.34 -23.83
C GLU A 104 4.13 15.95 -22.46
N LEU A 105 4.48 15.27 -21.38
CA LEU A 105 4.29 15.75 -20.02
C LEU A 105 5.51 16.54 -19.53
N THR A 106 5.26 17.60 -18.80
CA THR A 106 6.33 18.34 -18.10
C THR A 106 6.41 17.85 -16.66
N MET A 107 7.48 17.12 -16.33
CA MET A 107 7.67 16.58 -14.98
C MET A 107 8.11 17.63 -13.98
N LEU A 108 7.52 17.58 -12.77
CA LEU A 108 7.88 18.36 -11.61
C LEU A 108 8.34 17.38 -10.52
N LYS A 109 9.63 17.37 -10.23
CA LYS A 109 10.30 16.47 -9.27
C LYS A 109 10.57 17.22 -7.97
N ASP A 110 10.75 16.49 -6.86
CA ASP A 110 10.99 17.06 -5.52
C ASP A 110 9.91 18.09 -5.12
N VAL A 111 8.67 17.68 -5.27
CA VAL A 111 7.50 18.56 -5.14
C VAL A 111 7.11 18.88 -3.69
N GLY A 112 7.71 18.19 -2.73
CA GLY A 112 7.47 18.41 -1.31
C GLY A 112 6.11 17.90 -0.83
N MET A 113 5.66 18.49 0.28
CA MET A 113 4.41 18.09 0.92
C MET A 113 3.33 19.15 0.75
N TRP A 114 2.12 18.71 0.57
CA TRP A 114 0.94 19.52 0.29
C TRP A 114 -0.17 19.21 1.26
N LYS A 115 -1.09 20.15 1.46
CA LYS A 115 -2.34 19.96 2.18
C LYS A 115 -3.52 20.45 1.36
N HIS A 116 -4.69 19.90 1.63
CA HIS A 116 -5.95 20.43 1.10
C HIS A 116 -6.25 21.81 1.70
N SER A 117 -6.68 22.77 0.90
CA SER A 117 -6.91 24.17 1.31
C SER A 117 -7.92 24.34 2.43
N GLU A 118 -8.95 23.49 2.47
CA GLU A 118 -10.02 23.53 3.48
C GLU A 118 -9.84 22.51 4.62
N ARG A 119 -9.00 21.50 4.42
CA ARG A 119 -8.74 20.42 5.38
C ARG A 119 -7.25 20.29 5.62
N ASP A 120 -6.72 21.11 6.49
CA ASP A 120 -5.28 21.23 6.77
C ASP A 120 -4.62 19.95 7.31
N TRP A 121 -5.41 19.03 7.83
CA TRP A 121 -4.99 17.69 8.25
C TRP A 121 -4.90 16.67 7.10
N GLN A 122 -5.51 16.97 5.95
CA GLN A 122 -5.48 16.11 4.75
C GLN A 122 -4.24 16.47 3.94
N ILE A 123 -3.20 15.64 4.04
CA ILE A 123 -1.92 15.91 3.43
C ILE A 123 -1.60 14.93 2.30
N ALA A 124 -0.81 15.40 1.33
CA ALA A 124 -0.28 14.63 0.22
C ALA A 124 1.23 14.84 0.12
N ASN A 125 1.95 13.77 -0.20
CA ASN A 125 3.38 13.79 -0.49
C ASN A 125 3.61 12.88 -1.70
N PRO A 126 3.25 13.32 -2.91
CA PRO A 126 3.46 12.55 -4.12
C PRO A 126 4.95 12.47 -4.47
N ASP A 127 5.35 11.44 -5.18
CA ASP A 127 6.72 11.26 -5.61
C ASP A 127 7.09 12.28 -6.70
N ALA A 128 6.13 12.60 -7.59
CA ALA A 128 6.24 13.73 -8.53
C ALA A 128 4.86 14.26 -8.92
N LEU A 129 4.85 15.43 -9.54
CA LEU A 129 3.70 15.95 -10.27
C LEU A 129 4.07 16.07 -11.75
N TYR A 130 3.06 16.14 -12.61
CA TYR A 130 3.25 16.46 -14.01
C TYR A 130 2.27 17.55 -14.44
N LEU A 131 2.66 18.27 -15.51
CA LEU A 131 1.84 19.27 -16.15
C LEU A 131 1.60 18.82 -17.60
N THR A 132 0.34 18.76 -18.00
CA THR A 132 -0.06 18.45 -19.38
C THR A 132 0.14 19.65 -20.29
N GLU A 133 0.10 19.46 -21.61
CA GLU A 133 0.13 20.55 -22.60
C GLU A 133 -1.07 21.50 -22.44
N SER A 134 -2.22 21.02 -21.94
CA SER A 134 -3.40 21.84 -21.63
C SER A 134 -3.28 22.67 -20.35
N GLY A 135 -2.20 22.47 -19.57
CA GLY A 135 -1.96 23.20 -18.32
C GLY A 135 -2.62 22.57 -17.10
N GLU A 136 -3.09 21.33 -17.19
CA GLU A 136 -3.64 20.57 -16.06
C GLU A 136 -2.54 19.85 -15.29
N TYR A 137 -2.62 19.88 -13.96
CA TYR A 137 -1.71 19.15 -13.09
C TYR A 137 -2.24 17.73 -12.82
N GLY A 138 -1.34 16.76 -12.85
CA GLY A 138 -1.59 15.40 -12.41
C GLY A 138 -0.54 14.90 -11.43
N VAL A 139 -0.81 13.76 -10.82
CA VAL A 139 0.02 13.14 -9.78
C VAL A 139 0.72 11.91 -10.36
N LEU A 140 1.99 11.75 -10.06
CA LEU A 140 2.73 10.52 -10.29
C LEU A 140 3.13 9.89 -8.96
N GLU A 141 2.76 8.63 -8.79
CA GLU A 141 3.16 7.80 -7.65
C GLU A 141 4.01 6.64 -8.14
N ILE A 142 5.11 6.38 -7.47
CA ILE A 142 6.08 5.34 -7.82
C ILE A 142 5.99 4.19 -6.84
N LYS A 143 6.04 2.97 -7.36
CA LYS A 143 6.09 1.76 -6.54
C LYS A 143 7.19 0.82 -6.99
N THR A 144 7.79 0.13 -6.02
CA THR A 144 8.64 -1.04 -6.27
C THR A 144 8.00 -2.25 -5.62
N ALA A 145 7.95 -3.38 -6.32
CA ALA A 145 7.39 -4.61 -5.81
C ALA A 145 8.27 -5.81 -6.19
N SER A 146 8.36 -6.79 -5.30
CA SER A 146 9.12 -8.03 -5.60
C SER A 146 8.36 -8.97 -6.54
N TYR A 147 7.02 -8.95 -6.48
CA TYR A 147 6.15 -9.88 -7.20
C TYR A 147 5.00 -9.14 -7.86
N LYS A 148 4.51 -9.69 -8.97
CA LYS A 148 3.41 -9.15 -9.78
C LYS A 148 2.00 -9.55 -9.28
N ASP A 149 1.92 -10.51 -8.38
CA ASP A 149 0.66 -11.16 -7.98
C ASP A 149 -0.42 -10.17 -7.51
N ASP A 150 -0.03 -9.10 -6.83
CA ASP A 150 -0.97 -8.06 -6.35
C ASP A 150 -1.37 -7.06 -7.44
N TRP A 151 -0.64 -7.04 -8.56
CA TRP A 151 -0.81 -6.12 -9.69
C TRP A 151 -1.59 -6.74 -10.86
N VAL A 152 -2.03 -7.98 -10.70
CA VAL A 152 -2.77 -8.70 -11.73
C VAL A 152 -4.04 -9.28 -11.12
N ASP A 153 -5.13 -9.15 -11.82
CA ASP A 153 -6.35 -9.83 -11.44
C ASP A 153 -6.16 -11.35 -11.64
N PRO A 154 -6.40 -12.18 -10.60
CA PRO A 154 -6.12 -13.61 -10.66
C PRO A 154 -7.08 -14.38 -11.59
N TYR A 155 -8.19 -13.77 -11.99
CA TYR A 155 -9.21 -14.40 -12.84
C TYR A 155 -9.09 -13.96 -14.30
N THR A 156 -8.86 -12.66 -14.55
CA THR A 156 -8.79 -12.12 -15.90
C THR A 156 -7.36 -12.02 -16.43
N GLY A 157 -6.36 -11.97 -15.54
CA GLY A 157 -4.96 -11.72 -15.91
C GLY A 157 -4.66 -10.26 -16.24
N GLU A 158 -5.64 -9.36 -16.13
CA GLU A 158 -5.48 -7.94 -16.40
C GLU A 158 -4.70 -7.23 -15.29
N LEU A 159 -4.00 -6.16 -15.68
CA LEU A 159 -3.31 -5.30 -14.71
C LEU A 159 -4.33 -4.57 -13.83
N LYS A 160 -4.04 -4.51 -12.55
CA LYS A 160 -4.82 -3.76 -11.56
C LYS A 160 -3.91 -3.08 -10.55
N VAL A 161 -4.37 -1.98 -10.00
CA VAL A 161 -3.69 -1.32 -8.89
C VAL A 161 -4.11 -1.97 -7.58
N PRO A 162 -3.16 -2.34 -6.68
CA PRO A 162 -3.49 -2.79 -5.34
C PRO A 162 -4.34 -1.76 -4.57
N LEU A 163 -5.35 -2.22 -3.82
CA LEU A 163 -6.33 -1.33 -3.16
C LEU A 163 -5.69 -0.28 -2.26
N SER A 164 -4.61 -0.61 -1.56
CA SER A 164 -3.88 0.34 -0.70
C SER A 164 -3.27 1.50 -1.50
N TYR A 165 -2.78 1.23 -2.70
CA TYR A 165 -2.21 2.23 -3.59
C TYR A 165 -3.30 3.02 -4.32
N MET A 166 -4.40 2.37 -4.69
CA MET A 166 -5.56 3.06 -5.23
C MET A 166 -6.10 4.08 -4.23
N ALA A 167 -6.31 3.70 -2.97
CA ALA A 167 -6.74 4.60 -1.92
C ALA A 167 -5.76 5.77 -1.71
N GLN A 168 -4.45 5.53 -1.80
CA GLN A 168 -3.41 6.56 -1.72
C GLN A 168 -3.51 7.54 -2.87
N VAL A 169 -3.64 7.06 -4.10
CA VAL A 169 -3.70 7.91 -5.29
C VAL A 169 -4.99 8.71 -5.34
N GLN A 170 -6.15 8.09 -5.04
CA GLN A 170 -7.43 8.81 -4.94
C GLN A 170 -7.40 9.92 -3.87
N TRP A 171 -6.68 9.68 -2.75
CA TRP A 171 -6.45 10.70 -1.74
C TRP A 171 -5.64 11.89 -2.27
N TYR A 172 -4.60 11.63 -3.03
CA TYR A 172 -3.80 12.68 -3.65
C TYR A 172 -4.61 13.47 -4.68
N LEU A 173 -5.37 12.77 -5.54
CA LEU A 173 -6.27 13.41 -6.50
C LEU A 173 -7.26 14.34 -5.80
N GLN A 174 -7.80 13.93 -4.64
CA GLN A 174 -8.70 14.78 -3.86
C GLN A 174 -7.99 15.99 -3.24
N VAL A 175 -6.76 15.83 -2.72
CA VAL A 175 -5.97 16.97 -2.18
C VAL A 175 -5.68 17.98 -3.25
N PHE A 176 -5.27 17.53 -4.44
CA PHE A 176 -4.90 18.41 -5.55
C PHE A 176 -6.10 18.90 -6.37
N GLY A 177 -7.30 18.33 -6.21
CA GLY A 177 -8.40 18.59 -7.12
C GLY A 177 -8.03 18.23 -8.57
N ALA A 178 -7.14 17.25 -8.73
CA ALA A 178 -6.67 16.79 -10.03
C ALA A 178 -7.59 15.70 -10.59
N LYS A 179 -7.68 15.62 -11.92
CA LYS A 179 -8.57 14.67 -12.60
C LYS A 179 -7.91 13.31 -12.80
N GLU A 180 -6.60 13.30 -12.94
CA GLU A 180 -5.84 12.12 -13.35
C GLU A 180 -4.54 11.98 -12.57
N ALA A 181 -4.13 10.76 -12.38
CA ALA A 181 -2.84 10.37 -11.84
C ALA A 181 -2.27 9.20 -12.63
N TRP A 182 -0.99 9.00 -12.51
CA TRP A 182 -0.33 7.77 -12.91
C TRP A 182 0.29 7.08 -11.71
N ILE A 183 0.21 5.77 -11.72
CA ILE A 183 1.03 4.93 -10.86
C ILE A 183 1.99 4.16 -11.75
N ALA A 184 3.30 4.31 -11.51
CA ALA A 184 4.33 3.59 -12.21
C ALA A 184 5.05 2.64 -11.26
N ALA A 185 5.23 1.39 -11.66
CA ALA A 185 5.82 0.38 -10.80
C ALA A 185 6.94 -0.41 -11.48
N LEU A 186 8.00 -0.69 -10.70
CA LEU A 186 9.08 -1.59 -11.09
C LEU A 186 8.92 -2.91 -10.32
N ILE A 187 8.59 -3.97 -11.04
CA ILE A 187 8.32 -5.30 -10.50
C ILE A 187 9.56 -6.20 -10.65
N GLY A 188 10.02 -6.78 -9.55
CA GLY A 188 11.17 -7.69 -9.55
C GLY A 188 12.46 -7.06 -10.07
N GLY A 189 12.54 -5.72 -10.07
CA GLY A 189 13.69 -4.95 -10.54
C GLY A 189 13.88 -4.95 -12.07
N ARG A 190 12.90 -5.41 -12.86
CA ARG A 190 13.04 -5.54 -14.32
C ARG A 190 11.79 -5.27 -15.15
N GLU A 191 10.60 -5.49 -14.61
CA GLU A 191 9.34 -5.26 -15.33
C GLU A 191 8.77 -3.91 -14.94
N TYR A 192 8.70 -3.00 -15.89
CA TYR A 192 8.07 -1.71 -15.71
C TYR A 192 6.61 -1.80 -16.14
N ILE A 193 5.72 -1.30 -15.30
CA ILE A 193 4.29 -1.13 -15.62
C ILE A 193 3.85 0.25 -15.20
N GLU A 194 2.85 0.78 -15.89
CA GLU A 194 2.19 2.03 -15.55
C GLU A 194 0.70 1.91 -15.78
N ILE A 195 -0.08 2.57 -14.92
CA ILE A 195 -1.54 2.56 -14.96
C ILE A 195 -2.04 3.97 -14.72
N GLN A 196 -2.83 4.50 -15.66
CA GLN A 196 -3.52 5.77 -15.49
C GLN A 196 -4.75 5.58 -14.61
N ILE A 197 -4.96 6.52 -13.70
CA ILE A 197 -6.05 6.50 -12.72
C ILE A 197 -6.81 7.80 -12.86
N THR A 198 -8.12 7.68 -13.06
CA THR A 198 -9.02 8.83 -13.06
C THR A 198 -9.57 9.07 -11.65
N ALA A 199 -9.79 10.34 -11.31
CA ALA A 199 -10.43 10.71 -10.05
C ALA A 199 -11.84 10.12 -9.96
N ASP A 200 -12.10 9.40 -8.87
CA ASP A 200 -13.39 8.80 -8.56
C ASP A 200 -13.95 9.43 -7.28
N SER A 201 -14.95 10.29 -7.43
CA SER A 201 -15.56 11.00 -6.31
C SER A 201 -16.20 10.05 -5.29
N PHE A 202 -16.75 8.91 -5.73
CA PHE A 202 -17.36 7.94 -4.83
C PHE A 202 -16.29 7.27 -3.94
N GLU A 203 -15.18 6.84 -4.52
CA GLU A 203 -14.05 6.31 -3.75
C GLU A 203 -13.43 7.37 -2.82
N GLN A 204 -13.29 8.59 -3.31
CA GLN A 204 -12.75 9.71 -2.51
C GLN A 204 -13.62 10.01 -1.31
N ASP A 205 -14.94 10.06 -1.48
CA ASP A 205 -15.90 10.31 -0.41
C ASP A 205 -15.95 9.15 0.59
N ALA A 206 -15.91 7.90 0.12
CA ALA A 206 -15.84 6.71 0.98
C ALA A 206 -14.54 6.69 1.81
N ASN A 207 -13.41 7.01 1.22
CA ASN A 207 -12.13 7.12 1.91
C ASN A 207 -12.17 8.25 2.95
N LEU A 208 -12.70 9.41 2.59
CA LEU A 208 -12.83 10.57 3.48
C LEU A 208 -13.74 10.25 4.69
N ALA A 209 -14.84 9.54 4.48
CA ALA A 209 -15.72 9.12 5.57
C ALA A 209 -15.01 8.21 6.58
N ARG A 210 -14.26 7.19 6.10
CA ARG A 210 -13.47 6.30 6.95
C ARG A 210 -12.36 7.04 7.70
N VAL A 211 -11.68 7.95 7.01
CA VAL A 211 -10.64 8.79 7.63
C VAL A 211 -11.23 9.72 8.68
N ASN A 212 -12.42 10.29 8.46
CA ASN A 212 -13.08 11.14 9.46
C ASN A 212 -13.47 10.34 10.72
N LEU A 213 -13.95 9.09 10.57
CA LEU A 213 -14.20 8.21 11.70
C LEU A 213 -12.89 7.91 12.47
N PHE A 214 -11.83 7.55 11.76
CA PHE A 214 -10.52 7.33 12.38
C PHE A 214 -9.99 8.58 13.10
N ARG A 215 -10.16 9.77 12.50
CA ARG A 215 -9.79 11.02 13.14
C ARG A 215 -10.58 11.32 14.41
N LYS A 216 -11.85 10.91 14.46
CA LYS A 216 -12.64 11.01 15.70
C LYS A 216 -11.96 10.22 16.82
N HIS A 217 -11.52 8.98 16.54
CA HIS A 217 -10.77 8.18 17.51
C HIS A 217 -9.45 8.84 17.96
N LEU A 218 -8.75 9.54 17.05
CA LEU A 218 -7.55 10.31 17.41
C LEU A 218 -7.86 11.49 18.32
N LEU A 219 -8.94 12.23 18.06
CA LEU A 219 -9.31 13.44 18.81
C LEU A 219 -9.88 13.12 20.19
N GLU A 220 -10.62 12.02 20.30
CA GLU A 220 -11.25 11.56 21.53
C GLU A 220 -10.35 10.62 22.35
N ASP A 221 -9.17 10.28 21.84
CA ASP A 221 -8.24 9.26 22.40
C ASP A 221 -8.96 7.92 22.68
N THR A 222 -9.88 7.53 21.80
CA THR A 222 -10.62 6.27 21.85
C THR A 222 -10.03 5.26 20.87
N LYS A 223 -9.99 3.99 21.25
CA LYS A 223 -9.48 2.94 20.36
C LYS A 223 -10.41 2.74 19.17
N PRO A 224 -9.87 2.57 17.94
CA PRO A 224 -10.64 2.01 16.83
C PRO A 224 -11.17 0.61 17.15
N ASP A 225 -12.14 0.14 16.38
CA ASP A 225 -12.67 -1.22 16.51
C ASP A 225 -11.55 -2.25 16.32
N PHE A 226 -11.67 -3.36 17.04
CA PHE A 226 -10.75 -4.49 16.86
C PHE A 226 -11.05 -5.19 15.53
N ASP A 227 -9.99 -5.41 14.76
CA ASP A 227 -10.03 -6.19 13.53
C ASP A 227 -9.23 -7.50 13.68
N GLY A 228 -9.28 -8.36 12.65
CA GLY A 228 -8.54 -9.62 12.63
C GLY A 228 -7.07 -9.48 12.18
N ALA A 229 -6.51 -8.28 12.10
CA ALA A 229 -5.14 -8.06 11.64
C ALA A 229 -4.12 -8.44 12.73
N GLU A 230 -3.06 -9.14 12.33
CA GLU A 230 -1.94 -9.45 13.24
C GLU A 230 -1.32 -8.19 13.82
N ALA A 231 -1.26 -7.10 13.04
CA ALA A 231 -0.77 -5.81 13.50
C ALA A 231 -1.58 -5.22 14.66
N THR A 232 -2.89 -5.49 14.72
CA THR A 232 -3.75 -5.12 15.85
C THR A 232 -3.37 -5.92 17.10
N TYR A 233 -3.23 -7.23 16.97
CA TYR A 233 -2.81 -8.08 18.08
C TYR A 233 -1.43 -7.66 18.62
N GLU A 234 -0.47 -7.47 17.73
CA GLU A 234 0.90 -7.07 18.09
C GLU A 234 0.95 -5.70 18.78
N VAL A 235 0.19 -4.71 18.32
CA VAL A 235 0.19 -3.39 18.95
C VAL A 235 -0.47 -3.42 20.33
N ILE A 236 -1.53 -4.21 20.52
CA ILE A 236 -2.15 -4.38 21.85
C ILE A 236 -1.17 -5.02 22.84
N ARG A 237 -0.38 -5.99 22.41
CA ARG A 237 0.70 -6.57 23.23
C ARG A 237 1.74 -5.51 23.63
N LYS A 238 2.15 -4.66 22.69
CA LYS A 238 3.11 -3.57 22.96
C LYS A 238 2.56 -2.50 23.91
N MET A 239 1.25 -2.27 23.88
CA MET A 239 0.58 -1.34 24.80
C MET A 239 0.44 -1.90 26.22
N ASN A 240 0.52 -3.23 26.39
CA ASN A 240 0.40 -3.93 27.67
C ASN A 240 1.62 -4.83 27.90
N PRO A 241 2.81 -4.28 28.09
CA PRO A 241 4.05 -5.05 28.16
C PRO A 241 4.26 -5.77 29.49
N ASN A 242 3.59 -5.32 30.55
CA ASN A 242 3.77 -5.86 31.88
C ASN A 242 2.73 -6.94 32.20
N ILE A 243 3.16 -7.96 32.93
CA ILE A 243 2.29 -9.03 33.40
C ILE A 243 2.21 -8.90 34.94
N GLU A 244 1.00 -8.88 35.46
CA GLU A 244 0.74 -8.88 36.91
C GLU A 244 0.15 -10.24 37.30
N ASP A 245 0.48 -10.70 38.52
CA ASP A 245 -0.08 -11.92 39.09
C ASP A 245 -1.51 -11.66 39.62
N SER A 246 -2.42 -11.46 38.68
CA SER A 246 -3.84 -11.18 38.93
C SER A 246 -4.73 -11.97 37.97
N VAL A 247 -5.97 -12.19 38.38
CA VAL A 247 -6.99 -12.87 37.57
C VAL A 247 -8.13 -11.89 37.34
N ILE A 248 -8.54 -11.75 36.07
CA ILE A 248 -9.73 -10.98 35.70
C ILE A 248 -10.78 -11.90 35.11
N ASP A 249 -12.03 -11.61 35.36
CA ASP A 249 -13.15 -12.31 34.73
C ASP A 249 -13.37 -11.75 33.31
N LEU A 250 -13.27 -12.60 32.30
CA LEU A 250 -13.50 -12.24 30.91
C LEU A 250 -14.97 -12.35 30.48
N ALA A 251 -15.80 -12.96 31.32
CA ALA A 251 -17.23 -13.16 31.05
C ALA A 251 -17.50 -13.77 29.66
N GLU A 252 -18.45 -13.23 28.92
CA GLU A 252 -18.84 -13.72 27.58
C GLU A 252 -17.68 -13.71 26.58
N MET A 253 -16.73 -12.81 26.71
CA MET A 253 -15.54 -12.77 25.84
C MET A 253 -14.65 -14.00 26.03
N GLY A 254 -14.56 -14.52 27.26
CA GLY A 254 -13.83 -15.74 27.56
C GLY A 254 -14.49 -16.97 26.91
N GLU A 255 -15.82 -17.06 26.96
CA GLU A 255 -16.57 -18.13 26.28
C GLU A 255 -16.40 -18.07 24.77
N GLN A 256 -16.55 -16.89 24.19
CA GLN A 256 -16.34 -16.69 22.74
C GLN A 256 -14.91 -17.05 22.31
N TYR A 257 -13.92 -16.73 23.13
CA TYR A 257 -12.53 -17.09 22.84
C TYR A 257 -12.32 -18.60 22.81
N LEU A 258 -12.88 -19.35 23.79
CA LEU A 258 -12.79 -20.80 23.84
C LEU A 258 -13.53 -21.48 22.68
N GLU A 259 -14.71 -20.99 22.32
CA GLU A 259 -15.47 -21.47 21.16
C GLU A 259 -14.68 -21.29 19.87
N THR A 260 -14.13 -20.09 19.65
CA THR A 260 -13.31 -19.78 18.46
C THR A 260 -12.05 -20.65 18.39
N LEU A 261 -11.41 -20.95 19.53
CA LEU A 261 -10.27 -21.89 19.57
C LEU A 261 -10.70 -23.31 19.17
N SER A 262 -11.84 -23.78 19.66
CA SER A 262 -12.39 -25.12 19.32
C SER A 262 -12.69 -25.22 17.82
N ASP A 263 -13.30 -24.18 17.23
CA ASP A 263 -13.56 -24.11 15.79
C ASP A 263 -12.28 -24.13 14.96
N PHE A 264 -11.26 -23.40 15.43
CA PHE A 264 -9.95 -23.39 14.78
C PHE A 264 -9.29 -24.77 14.81
N GLU A 265 -9.31 -25.46 15.96
CA GLU A 265 -8.76 -26.82 16.10
C GLU A 265 -9.50 -27.82 15.19
N PHE A 266 -10.84 -27.72 15.13
CA PHE A 266 -11.65 -28.54 14.24
C PHE A 266 -11.29 -28.30 12.77
N ALA A 267 -11.26 -27.04 12.32
CA ALA A 267 -10.87 -26.69 10.95
C ALA A 267 -9.43 -27.11 10.61
N GLN A 268 -8.51 -27.03 11.59
CA GLN A 268 -7.14 -27.53 11.42
C GLN A 268 -7.12 -29.06 11.23
N GLY A 269 -7.98 -29.78 11.93
CA GLY A 269 -8.17 -31.23 11.73
C GLY A 269 -8.69 -31.56 10.33
N GLU A 270 -9.72 -30.86 9.87
CA GLU A 270 -10.29 -31.03 8.53
C GLU A 270 -9.27 -30.76 7.43
N ILE A 271 -8.54 -29.67 7.52
CA ILE A 271 -7.52 -29.34 6.50
C ILE A 271 -6.39 -30.37 6.47
N ASN A 272 -6.00 -30.95 7.61
CA ASN A 272 -5.00 -31.99 7.66
C ASN A 272 -5.51 -33.29 7.00
N GLN A 273 -6.77 -33.63 7.22
CA GLN A 273 -7.42 -34.79 6.58
C GLN A 273 -7.45 -34.59 5.05
N ILE A 274 -7.93 -33.45 4.58
CA ILE A 274 -7.99 -33.14 3.14
C ILE A 274 -6.58 -33.10 2.51
N LYS A 275 -5.61 -32.49 3.18
CA LYS A 275 -4.20 -32.52 2.72
C LYS A 275 -3.68 -33.94 2.56
N SER A 276 -4.02 -34.85 3.47
CA SER A 276 -3.60 -36.24 3.39
C SER A 276 -4.23 -36.92 2.18
N GLN A 277 -5.54 -36.73 1.95
CA GLN A 277 -6.24 -37.26 0.77
C GLN A 277 -5.69 -36.72 -0.54
N VAL A 278 -5.42 -35.39 -0.61
CA VAL A 278 -4.82 -34.77 -1.79
C VAL A 278 -3.43 -35.32 -2.05
N LEU A 279 -2.61 -35.48 -1.02
CA LEU A 279 -1.25 -36.00 -1.14
C LEU A 279 -1.24 -37.46 -1.63
N ASP A 280 -2.14 -38.30 -1.07
CA ASP A 280 -2.32 -39.71 -1.47
C ASP A 280 -2.75 -39.78 -2.96
N ARG A 281 -3.78 -39.01 -3.34
CA ARG A 281 -4.28 -38.98 -4.71
C ARG A 281 -3.24 -38.47 -5.71
N MET A 282 -2.39 -37.50 -5.32
CA MET A 282 -1.30 -37.00 -6.16
C MET A 282 -0.19 -38.05 -6.38
N GLY A 283 -0.01 -39.00 -5.46
CA GLY A 283 1.04 -40.02 -5.56
C GLY A 283 2.41 -39.41 -5.85
N LYS A 284 2.95 -39.61 -7.07
CA LYS A 284 4.24 -39.06 -7.52
C LYS A 284 4.10 -37.74 -8.27
N ALA A 285 2.89 -37.25 -8.51
CA ALA A 285 2.66 -36.02 -9.27
C ALA A 285 3.23 -34.80 -8.53
N LYS A 286 3.80 -33.87 -9.28
CA LYS A 286 4.34 -32.60 -8.77
C LYS A 286 3.24 -31.59 -8.44
N SER A 287 2.14 -31.60 -9.19
CA SER A 287 1.10 -30.59 -9.09
C SER A 287 -0.29 -31.24 -9.02
N GLY A 288 -1.17 -30.65 -8.21
CA GLY A 288 -2.60 -30.95 -8.17
C GLY A 288 -3.38 -29.76 -8.74
N ALA A 289 -4.42 -30.08 -9.54
CA ALA A 289 -5.20 -29.08 -10.26
C ALA A 289 -6.71 -29.36 -10.19
N ILE A 290 -7.51 -28.31 -10.40
CA ILE A 290 -8.94 -28.38 -10.70
C ILE A 290 -9.10 -27.88 -12.13
N GLY A 291 -9.48 -28.75 -13.07
CA GLY A 291 -9.40 -28.47 -14.50
C GLY A 291 -7.97 -28.09 -14.89
N ASP A 292 -7.79 -26.99 -15.58
CA ASP A 292 -6.47 -26.48 -15.98
C ASP A 292 -5.76 -25.64 -14.91
N ARG A 293 -6.45 -25.39 -13.78
CA ARG A 293 -5.93 -24.54 -12.70
C ARG A 293 -5.16 -25.35 -11.68
N VAL A 294 -3.84 -25.17 -11.61
CA VAL A 294 -3.01 -25.75 -10.56
C VAL A 294 -3.27 -25.04 -9.23
N ILE A 295 -3.71 -25.79 -8.20
CA ILE A 295 -4.04 -25.26 -6.87
C ILE A 295 -2.99 -25.59 -5.81
N VAL A 296 -2.24 -26.67 -6.00
CA VAL A 296 -1.24 -27.14 -5.04
C VAL A 296 -0.05 -27.76 -5.76
N THR A 297 1.13 -27.63 -5.14
CA THR A 297 2.36 -28.29 -5.62
C THR A 297 3.04 -29.01 -4.48
N ARG A 298 3.78 -30.11 -4.81
CA ARG A 298 4.66 -30.78 -3.87
C ARG A 298 6.06 -30.18 -3.94
N GLN A 299 6.62 -29.87 -2.80
CA GLN A 299 8.02 -29.41 -2.67
C GLN A 299 8.81 -30.41 -1.83
N SER A 300 10.08 -30.58 -2.19
CA SER A 300 10.98 -31.43 -1.42
C SER A 300 11.25 -30.83 -0.05
N GLY A 301 11.19 -31.66 0.99
CA GLY A 301 11.63 -31.26 2.32
C GLY A 301 13.15 -31.02 2.35
N ARG A 302 13.61 -30.14 3.24
CA ARG A 302 15.04 -29.93 3.50
C ARG A 302 15.56 -31.02 4.45
N GLY A 303 16.84 -31.39 4.30
CA GLY A 303 17.48 -32.31 5.24
C GLY A 303 16.93 -33.74 5.24
N GLY A 304 16.41 -34.23 4.10
CA GLY A 304 15.85 -35.59 4.01
C GLY A 304 14.39 -35.74 4.48
N ASN A 305 13.73 -34.65 4.86
CA ASN A 305 12.31 -34.68 5.18
C ASN A 305 11.45 -35.03 3.96
N PRO A 306 10.30 -35.71 4.14
CA PRO A 306 9.40 -36.03 3.04
C PRO A 306 8.84 -34.78 2.37
N PRO A 307 8.45 -34.88 1.08
CA PRO A 307 7.81 -33.79 0.35
C PRO A 307 6.51 -33.34 1.02
N PHE A 308 6.23 -32.05 0.98
CA PHE A 308 5.03 -31.43 1.55
C PHE A 308 4.27 -30.63 0.50
N LEU A 309 2.99 -30.36 0.78
CA LEU A 309 2.10 -29.57 -0.08
C LEU A 309 2.33 -28.07 0.14
N VAL A 310 2.39 -27.34 -0.96
CA VAL A 310 2.42 -25.86 -0.98
C VAL A 310 1.27 -25.38 -1.84
N ASN A 311 0.40 -24.57 -1.27
CA ASN A 311 -0.70 -23.92 -2.00
C ASN A 311 -0.12 -22.94 -3.02
N LYS A 312 -0.69 -22.87 -4.22
CA LYS A 312 -0.35 -21.84 -5.17
C LYS A 312 -0.82 -20.48 -4.65
N ARG A 313 0.06 -19.46 -4.74
CA ARG A 313 -0.32 -18.08 -4.41
C ARG A 313 -1.48 -17.64 -5.31
N GLY A 314 -2.43 -16.91 -4.76
CA GLY A 314 -3.63 -16.46 -5.47
C GLY A 314 -4.83 -17.44 -5.37
N VAL A 315 -4.64 -18.66 -4.88
CA VAL A 315 -5.74 -19.51 -4.45
C VAL A 315 -6.12 -19.10 -3.03
N LYS A 316 -6.79 -17.96 -2.88
CA LYS A 316 -7.51 -17.67 -1.64
C LYS A 316 -8.81 -18.48 -1.68
N ASN A 317 -9.16 -19.09 -0.55
CA ASN A 317 -10.48 -19.63 -0.34
C ASN A 317 -11.49 -18.50 -0.60
N GLY A 318 -12.47 -18.78 -1.48
CA GLY A 318 -13.55 -17.83 -1.77
C GLY A 318 -14.38 -17.55 -0.55
#